data_07e3890aa7a34202c78ed77840cf08dd
#
_entry.id   07e3890aa7a34202c78ed77840cf08dd
#
_cell.length_a   1.000
_cell.length_b   1.000
_cell.length_c   1.000
_cell.angle_alpha   90.00
_cell.angle_beta   90.00
_cell.angle_gamma   90.00
#
_symmetry.space_group_name_H-M   'P 1'
#
loop_
_entity.id
_entity.type
_entity.pdbx_description
1 polymer ?
#
loop_
_entity_poly.entity_id
_entity_poly.type
_entity_poly.pdbx_seq_one_letter_code
_entity_poly.pdbx_strand_id
1 'polypeptide(L)'
;MASKYRAGGPVRGTQSLVHTLAACWARPSLLALEVAWRWLFGAPALLLLYFEGARILTAISSQLEAAGIEQFTLQDPMHGAVIIADAFAVLWPPVLHAAIWLAPVLILGWSVVSGIGRNVVLRRFDSKLPRKPLPLIFLQLLRVIALGGSFAGWFFAIHWSANYALSGAEPNLVLYCALVICLSLGIFTLWALLSWVFSIAPLLVLLENRRVAGSLLRSLRLGSLTSKLVEINLVMGIVKLALIVLAMVFSATPLPFESVMQGAPLYIWWALVTLLYLAASDFFQVARLVAFVQFWRLWSEAKVNPSPILTISK
;
A
#
# COMPACT_ATOMS: atom_id res chain seq x y z
N MET A 1 -3.26 34.14 -16.86
CA MET A 1 -1.95 34.04 -17.57
C MET A 1 -1.77 32.62 -18.04
N ALA A 2 -2.08 32.35 -19.33
CA ALA A 2 -1.91 31.03 -19.95
C ALA A 2 -0.48 30.94 -20.45
N SER A 3 0.38 30.19 -19.75
CA SER A 3 1.74 29.89 -20.18
C SER A 3 1.67 29.03 -21.44
N LYS A 4 2.13 29.57 -22.57
CA LYS A 4 2.38 28.86 -23.81
C LYS A 4 3.44 27.76 -23.57
N TYR A 5 3.01 26.53 -23.35
CA TYR A 5 3.93 25.40 -23.40
C TYR A 5 4.32 25.14 -24.87
N ARG A 6 5.53 25.55 -25.24
CA ARG A 6 6.19 25.11 -26.46
C ARG A 6 6.33 23.60 -26.42
N ALA A 7 5.84 22.93 -27.44
CA ALA A 7 6.09 21.52 -27.72
C ALA A 7 7.59 21.33 -27.99
N GLY A 8 8.36 21.15 -26.96
CA GLY A 8 9.74 20.66 -27.00
C GLY A 8 9.71 19.14 -26.98
N GLY A 9 10.61 18.50 -27.73
CA GLY A 9 10.70 17.08 -28.07
C GLY A 9 10.46 16.06 -26.95
N PRO A 10 10.61 14.75 -27.20
CA PRO A 10 10.20 13.69 -26.27
C PRO A 10 10.90 13.86 -24.93
N VAL A 11 10.15 14.32 -23.92
CA VAL A 11 10.64 14.53 -22.56
C VAL A 11 11.06 13.16 -22.01
N ARG A 12 12.36 12.97 -21.75
CA ARG A 12 12.90 11.74 -21.15
C ARG A 12 12.26 11.52 -19.77
N GLY A 13 12.00 10.27 -19.40
CA GLY A 13 11.18 9.87 -18.24
C GLY A 13 11.46 10.60 -16.93
N THR A 14 12.72 10.85 -16.57
CA THR A 14 13.14 11.58 -15.36
C THR A 14 12.73 13.07 -15.36
N GLN A 15 12.82 13.75 -16.49
CA GLN A 15 12.38 15.16 -16.59
C GLN A 15 10.87 15.31 -16.42
N SER A 16 10.11 14.33 -16.91
CA SER A 16 8.66 14.28 -16.72
C SER A 16 8.28 14.13 -15.25
N LEU A 17 9.03 13.32 -14.49
CA LEU A 17 8.79 13.12 -13.05
C LEU A 17 9.06 14.39 -12.24
N VAL A 18 10.20 15.05 -12.46
CA VAL A 18 10.57 16.31 -11.77
C VAL A 18 9.51 17.38 -12.05
N HIS A 19 9.06 17.48 -13.30
CA HIS A 19 8.00 18.43 -13.67
C HIS A 19 6.67 18.12 -12.96
N THR A 20 6.32 16.84 -12.83
CA THR A 20 5.13 16.41 -12.11
C THR A 20 5.21 16.72 -10.62
N LEU A 21 6.37 16.48 -10.00
CA LEU A 21 6.61 16.84 -8.59
C LEU A 21 6.48 18.34 -8.36
N ALA A 22 7.08 19.16 -9.25
CA ALA A 22 6.95 20.63 -9.19
C ALA A 22 5.49 21.08 -9.35
N ALA A 23 4.72 20.45 -10.25
CA ALA A 23 3.31 20.75 -10.43
C ALA A 23 2.45 20.37 -9.20
N CYS A 24 2.78 19.28 -8.50
CA CYS A 24 2.14 18.89 -7.25
C CYS A 24 2.51 19.85 -6.12
N TRP A 25 3.78 20.26 -6.04
CA TRP A 25 4.25 21.23 -5.04
C TRP A 25 3.58 22.59 -5.19
N ALA A 26 3.35 23.03 -6.43
CA ALA A 26 2.65 24.28 -6.74
C ALA A 26 1.15 24.25 -6.37
N ARG A 27 0.59 23.06 -6.03
CA ARG A 27 -0.83 22.91 -5.67
C ARG A 27 -1.01 22.17 -4.34
N PRO A 28 -0.65 22.81 -3.21
CA PRO A 28 -0.70 22.16 -1.89
C PRO A 28 -2.12 21.72 -1.48
N SER A 29 -3.16 22.30 -2.10
CA SER A 29 -4.55 21.89 -1.87
C SER A 29 -4.83 20.43 -2.27
N LEU A 30 -4.08 19.85 -3.21
CA LEU A 30 -4.22 18.43 -3.58
C LEU A 30 -3.68 17.53 -2.49
N LEU A 31 -2.51 17.89 -1.95
CA LEU A 31 -1.90 17.17 -0.83
C LEU A 31 -2.77 17.28 0.43
N ALA A 32 -3.21 18.49 0.77
CA ALA A 32 -4.06 18.72 1.93
C ALA A 32 -5.36 17.88 1.84
N LEU A 33 -5.96 17.80 0.66
CA LEU A 33 -7.16 17.00 0.43
C LEU A 33 -6.88 15.49 0.54
N GLU A 34 -5.73 15.00 0.02
CA GLU A 34 -5.34 13.60 0.15
C GLU A 34 -5.10 13.22 1.61
N VAL A 35 -4.39 14.06 2.36
CA VAL A 35 -4.18 13.87 3.80
C VAL A 35 -5.50 13.91 4.56
N ALA A 36 -6.35 14.91 4.29
CA ALA A 36 -7.60 15.11 5.01
C ALA A 36 -8.53 13.87 4.91
N TRP A 37 -8.79 13.34 3.71
CA TRP A 37 -9.69 12.20 3.61
C TRP A 37 -9.08 10.91 4.19
N ARG A 38 -7.77 10.74 4.13
CA ARG A 38 -7.09 9.58 4.74
C ARG A 38 -7.16 9.62 6.25
N TRP A 39 -6.90 10.78 6.83
CA TRP A 39 -6.95 10.95 8.28
C TRP A 39 -8.38 10.95 8.82
N LEU A 40 -9.35 11.41 8.02
CA LEU A 40 -10.77 11.31 8.37
C LEU A 40 -11.21 9.86 8.66
N PHE A 41 -10.62 8.90 7.96
CA PHE A 41 -10.82 7.47 8.24
C PHE A 41 -9.75 6.91 9.16
N GLY A 42 -8.49 7.23 8.92
CA GLY A 42 -7.34 6.63 9.59
C GLY A 42 -7.32 6.88 11.10
N ALA A 43 -7.59 8.11 11.53
CA ALA A 43 -7.59 8.44 12.95
C ALA A 43 -8.70 7.71 13.73
N PRO A 44 -9.98 7.70 13.32
CA PRO A 44 -11.01 6.89 13.96
C PRO A 44 -10.71 5.38 13.93
N ALA A 45 -10.16 4.87 12.83
CA ALA A 45 -9.79 3.46 12.71
C ALA A 45 -8.68 3.07 13.69
N LEU A 46 -7.65 3.91 13.83
CA LEU A 46 -6.57 3.71 14.80
C LEU A 46 -7.06 3.77 16.24
N LEU A 47 -7.95 4.74 16.56
CA LEU A 47 -8.56 4.82 17.88
C LEU A 47 -9.38 3.57 18.19
N LEU A 48 -10.18 3.10 17.24
CA LEU A 48 -10.98 1.89 17.39
C LEU A 48 -10.09 0.65 17.63
N LEU A 49 -9.01 0.51 16.85
CA LEU A 49 -8.03 -0.56 17.02
C LEU A 49 -7.31 -0.48 18.39
N TYR A 50 -6.98 0.73 18.80
CA TYR A 50 -6.35 0.96 20.11
C TYR A 50 -7.28 0.54 21.27
N PHE A 51 -8.54 0.99 21.24
CA PHE A 51 -9.50 0.65 22.30
C PHE A 51 -9.82 -0.86 22.33
N GLU A 52 -9.99 -1.50 21.17
CA GLU A 52 -10.22 -2.94 21.12
C GLU A 52 -8.97 -3.72 21.54
N GLY A 53 -7.77 -3.29 21.11
CA GLY A 53 -6.52 -3.88 21.55
C GLY A 53 -6.31 -3.76 23.05
N ALA A 54 -6.52 -2.57 23.62
CA ALA A 54 -6.44 -2.34 25.06
C ALA A 54 -7.46 -3.21 25.83
N ARG A 55 -8.70 -3.29 25.33
CA ARG A 55 -9.75 -4.14 25.93
C ARG A 55 -9.34 -5.61 25.95
N ILE A 56 -8.81 -6.12 24.83
CA ILE A 56 -8.34 -7.51 24.75
C ILE A 56 -7.19 -7.73 25.74
N LEU A 57 -6.16 -6.88 25.71
CA LEU A 57 -4.99 -7.02 26.57
C LEU A 57 -5.36 -6.99 28.05
N THR A 58 -6.25 -6.09 28.47
CA THR A 58 -6.72 -6.05 29.87
C THR A 58 -7.51 -7.29 30.24
N ALA A 59 -8.28 -7.86 29.33
CA ALA A 59 -9.08 -9.07 29.60
C ALA A 59 -8.23 -10.35 29.73
N ILE A 60 -7.03 -10.40 29.14
CA ILE A 60 -6.17 -11.60 29.13
C ILE A 60 -4.83 -11.39 29.86
N SER A 61 -4.64 -10.25 30.52
CA SER A 61 -3.35 -9.92 31.19
C SER A 61 -2.87 -11.02 32.11
N SER A 62 -3.75 -11.55 33.00
CA SER A 62 -3.41 -12.65 33.91
C SER A 62 -3.05 -13.96 33.20
N GLN A 63 -3.66 -14.23 32.05
CA GLN A 63 -3.35 -15.40 31.23
C GLN A 63 -2.01 -15.25 30.51
N LEU A 64 -1.66 -14.04 30.08
CA LEU A 64 -0.36 -13.72 29.48
C LEU A 64 0.77 -13.80 30.51
N GLU A 65 0.54 -13.33 31.73
CA GLU A 65 1.47 -13.49 32.85
C GLU A 65 1.70 -14.98 33.15
N ALA A 66 0.63 -15.79 33.19
CA ALA A 66 0.71 -17.23 33.38
C ALA A 66 1.45 -17.94 32.23
N ALA A 67 1.39 -17.42 30.98
CA ALA A 67 2.18 -17.91 29.85
C ALA A 67 3.66 -17.51 29.93
N GLY A 68 4.08 -16.77 30.95
CA GLY A 68 5.48 -16.44 31.21
C GLY A 68 6.06 -15.35 30.32
N ILE A 69 5.23 -14.46 29.75
CA ILE A 69 5.68 -13.44 28.81
C ILE A 69 6.72 -12.48 29.40
N GLU A 70 6.69 -12.29 30.74
CA GLU A 70 7.68 -11.50 31.48
C GLU A 70 9.08 -12.15 31.52
N GLN A 71 9.14 -13.47 31.35
CA GLN A 71 10.38 -14.26 31.35
C GLN A 71 10.97 -14.40 29.95
N PHE A 72 10.35 -13.77 28.97
CA PHE A 72 10.83 -13.82 27.59
C PHE A 72 12.25 -13.25 27.48
N THR A 73 13.17 -14.06 26.98
CA THR A 73 14.55 -13.67 26.73
C THR A 73 15.02 -14.21 25.39
N LEU A 74 15.87 -13.43 24.69
CA LEU A 74 16.52 -13.88 23.46
C LEU A 74 17.75 -14.77 23.73
N GLN A 75 18.16 -14.96 24.99
CA GLN A 75 19.31 -15.78 25.36
C GLN A 75 19.01 -17.28 25.21
N ASP A 76 17.74 -17.69 25.38
CA ASP A 76 17.29 -19.06 25.12
C ASP A 76 16.20 -19.05 24.05
N PRO A 77 16.56 -19.24 22.76
CA PRO A 77 15.59 -19.17 21.65
C PRO A 77 14.50 -20.25 21.70
N MET A 78 14.81 -21.44 22.28
CA MET A 78 13.83 -22.53 22.36
C MET A 78 12.78 -22.23 23.42
N HIS A 79 13.21 -21.80 24.61
CA HIS A 79 12.29 -21.37 25.65
C HIS A 79 11.45 -20.14 25.23
N GLY A 80 12.10 -19.17 24.59
CA GLY A 80 11.42 -18.01 24.01
C GLY A 80 10.36 -18.40 22.99
N ALA A 81 10.61 -19.39 22.12
CA ALA A 81 9.65 -19.88 21.15
C ALA A 81 8.40 -20.51 21.81
N VAL A 82 8.58 -21.25 22.90
CA VAL A 82 7.46 -21.82 23.68
C VAL A 82 6.60 -20.72 24.29
N ILE A 83 7.23 -19.74 24.96
CA ILE A 83 6.51 -18.58 25.53
C ILE A 83 5.70 -17.84 24.47
N ILE A 84 6.29 -17.61 23.29
CA ILE A 84 5.58 -16.96 22.16
C ILE A 84 4.39 -17.81 21.70
N ALA A 85 4.57 -19.13 21.57
CA ALA A 85 3.50 -20.03 21.15
C ALA A 85 2.32 -20.03 22.16
N ASP A 86 2.61 -20.07 23.44
CA ASP A 86 1.61 -20.05 24.51
C ASP A 86 0.90 -18.68 24.56
N ALA A 87 1.64 -17.59 24.49
CA ALA A 87 1.06 -16.24 24.41
C ALA A 87 0.18 -16.07 23.16
N PHE A 88 0.59 -16.62 22.02
CA PHE A 88 -0.21 -16.60 20.80
C PHE A 88 -1.49 -17.42 20.94
N ALA A 89 -1.43 -18.59 21.58
CA ALA A 89 -2.61 -19.42 21.84
C ALA A 89 -3.65 -18.69 22.71
N VAL A 90 -3.19 -17.90 23.71
CA VAL A 90 -4.05 -17.07 24.55
C VAL A 90 -4.64 -15.88 23.79
N LEU A 91 -3.84 -15.21 22.95
CA LEU A 91 -4.24 -14.03 22.18
C LEU A 91 -5.19 -14.35 21.02
N TRP A 92 -5.03 -15.51 20.38
CA TRP A 92 -5.72 -15.84 19.14
C TRP A 92 -7.25 -15.82 19.24
N PRO A 93 -7.92 -16.45 20.23
CA PRO A 93 -9.38 -16.46 20.29
C PRO A 93 -10.02 -15.07 20.41
N PRO A 94 -9.59 -14.18 21.34
CA PRO A 94 -10.18 -12.85 21.47
C PRO A 94 -9.86 -11.96 20.29
N VAL A 95 -8.67 -12.06 19.70
CA VAL A 95 -8.30 -11.32 18.48
C VAL A 95 -9.16 -11.76 17.30
N LEU A 96 -9.37 -13.07 17.12
CA LEU A 96 -10.23 -13.59 16.06
C LEU A 96 -11.67 -13.12 16.24
N HIS A 97 -12.20 -13.14 17.48
CA HIS A 97 -13.54 -12.65 17.76
C HIS A 97 -13.69 -11.15 17.41
N ALA A 98 -12.73 -10.32 17.79
CA ALA A 98 -12.71 -8.91 17.41
C ALA A 98 -12.60 -8.74 15.87
N ALA A 99 -11.74 -9.51 15.21
CA ALA A 99 -11.50 -9.42 13.78
C ALA A 99 -12.76 -9.73 12.94
N ILE A 100 -13.64 -10.66 13.40
CA ILE A 100 -14.84 -11.05 12.67
C ILE A 100 -15.77 -9.85 12.40
N TRP A 101 -15.93 -8.94 13.35
CA TRP A 101 -16.77 -7.76 13.16
C TRP A 101 -15.98 -6.53 12.74
N LEU A 102 -14.77 -6.34 13.26
CA LEU A 102 -13.96 -5.16 13.05
C LEU A 102 -13.38 -5.10 11.64
N ALA A 103 -12.89 -6.24 11.10
CA ALA A 103 -12.32 -6.27 9.77
C ALA A 103 -13.33 -5.88 8.67
N PRO A 104 -14.58 -6.42 8.63
CA PRO A 104 -15.58 -5.95 7.68
C PRO A 104 -15.89 -4.46 7.79
N VAL A 105 -16.02 -3.93 9.01
CA VAL A 105 -16.30 -2.50 9.24
C VAL A 105 -15.16 -1.64 8.69
N LEU A 106 -13.92 -1.99 9.01
CA LEU A 106 -12.75 -1.25 8.53
C LEU A 106 -12.56 -1.38 7.01
N ILE A 107 -12.79 -2.56 6.43
CA ILE A 107 -12.67 -2.80 4.99
C ILE A 107 -13.72 -2.00 4.23
N LEU A 108 -14.98 -2.05 4.64
CA LEU A 108 -16.06 -1.31 3.99
C LEU A 108 -15.86 0.19 4.16
N GLY A 109 -15.57 0.66 5.38
CA GLY A 109 -15.28 2.06 5.66
C GLY A 109 -14.12 2.60 4.82
N TRP A 110 -12.99 1.88 4.79
CA TRP A 110 -11.85 2.24 3.95
C TRP A 110 -12.19 2.27 2.46
N SER A 111 -12.95 1.28 1.97
CA SER A 111 -13.33 1.22 0.55
C SER A 111 -14.20 2.41 0.15
N VAL A 112 -15.17 2.78 0.98
CA VAL A 112 -16.04 3.93 0.75
C VAL A 112 -15.26 5.24 0.77
N VAL A 113 -14.52 5.49 1.86
CA VAL A 113 -13.77 6.75 2.04
C VAL A 113 -12.67 6.89 0.98
N SER A 114 -11.95 5.81 0.68
CA SER A 114 -10.91 5.81 -0.37
C SER A 114 -11.49 6.02 -1.78
N GLY A 115 -12.64 5.41 -2.09
CA GLY A 115 -13.30 5.59 -3.39
C GLY A 115 -13.79 7.03 -3.60
N ILE A 116 -14.38 7.63 -2.59
CA ILE A 116 -14.83 9.04 -2.62
C ILE A 116 -13.63 9.98 -2.63
N GLY A 117 -12.66 9.80 -1.72
CA GLY A 117 -11.48 10.65 -1.59
C GLY A 117 -10.68 10.74 -2.89
N ARG A 118 -10.38 9.60 -3.50
CA ARG A 118 -9.68 9.55 -4.81
C ARG A 118 -10.46 10.25 -5.92
N ASN A 119 -11.78 10.10 -5.95
CA ASN A 119 -12.60 10.80 -6.93
C ASN A 119 -12.52 12.32 -6.75
N VAL A 120 -12.55 12.80 -5.50
CA VAL A 120 -12.48 14.23 -5.18
C VAL A 120 -11.10 14.79 -5.53
N VAL A 121 -10.02 14.13 -5.14
CA VAL A 121 -8.64 14.54 -5.45
C VAL A 121 -8.39 14.61 -6.95
N LEU A 122 -8.76 13.57 -7.71
CA LEU A 122 -8.58 13.53 -9.16
C LEU A 122 -9.39 14.61 -9.87
N ARG A 123 -10.62 14.89 -9.42
CA ARG A 123 -11.43 15.99 -9.97
C ARG A 123 -10.94 17.38 -9.58
N ARG A 124 -10.31 17.52 -8.43
CA ARG A 124 -9.64 18.78 -8.05
C ARG A 124 -8.44 19.05 -8.95
N PHE A 125 -7.73 18.00 -9.36
CA PHE A 125 -6.66 18.11 -10.34
C PHE A 125 -7.20 18.43 -11.74
N ASP A 126 -8.27 17.73 -12.15
CA ASP A 126 -8.89 17.82 -13.46
C ASP A 126 -10.42 17.81 -13.36
N SER A 127 -11.02 18.99 -13.49
CA SER A 127 -12.47 19.18 -13.37
C SER A 127 -13.31 18.48 -14.47
N LYS A 128 -12.66 18.08 -15.60
CA LYS A 128 -13.32 17.39 -16.70
C LYS A 128 -13.59 15.91 -16.41
N LEU A 129 -13.00 15.35 -15.33
CA LEU A 129 -13.20 13.95 -14.97
C LEU A 129 -14.61 13.70 -14.42
N PRO A 130 -15.27 12.59 -14.81
CA PRO A 130 -16.62 12.26 -14.38
C PRO A 130 -16.70 11.97 -12.88
N ARG A 131 -17.85 12.22 -12.26
CA ARG A 131 -18.17 11.79 -10.90
C ARG A 131 -18.59 10.33 -10.89
N LYS A 132 -17.68 9.41 -10.54
CA LYS A 132 -17.96 7.98 -10.46
C LYS A 132 -17.42 7.36 -9.17
N PRO A 133 -17.94 7.73 -7.99
CA PRO A 133 -17.45 7.16 -6.73
C PRO A 133 -17.76 5.66 -6.61
N LEU A 134 -18.95 5.20 -7.02
CA LEU A 134 -19.37 3.79 -6.86
C LEU A 134 -18.42 2.79 -7.55
N PRO A 135 -18.05 2.95 -8.83
CA PRO A 135 -17.06 2.07 -9.45
C PRO A 135 -15.70 2.07 -8.75
N LEU A 136 -15.27 3.22 -8.19
CA LEU A 136 -14.01 3.32 -7.45
C LEU A 136 -14.09 2.60 -6.10
N ILE A 137 -15.21 2.73 -5.39
CA ILE A 137 -15.49 2.00 -4.14
C ILE A 137 -15.43 0.50 -4.41
N PHE A 138 -16.12 0.03 -5.46
CA PHE A 138 -16.13 -1.39 -5.82
C PHE A 138 -14.74 -1.92 -6.19
N LEU A 139 -13.95 -1.17 -6.97
CA LEU A 139 -12.57 -1.53 -7.29
C LEU A 139 -11.68 -1.58 -6.05
N GLN A 140 -11.88 -0.67 -5.11
CA GLN A 140 -11.13 -0.66 -3.85
C GLN A 140 -11.51 -1.86 -2.98
N LEU A 141 -12.79 -2.18 -2.88
CA LEU A 141 -13.28 -3.37 -2.18
C LEU A 141 -12.69 -4.64 -2.80
N LEU A 142 -12.75 -4.77 -4.13
CA LEU A 142 -12.18 -5.91 -4.85
C LEU A 142 -10.67 -6.04 -4.63
N ARG A 143 -9.95 -4.90 -4.58
CA ARG A 143 -8.52 -4.88 -4.24
C ARG A 143 -8.24 -5.42 -2.84
N VAL A 144 -9.04 -5.01 -1.84
CA VAL A 144 -8.86 -5.47 -0.45
C VAL A 144 -9.20 -6.95 -0.32
N ILE A 145 -10.27 -7.42 -1.00
CA ILE A 145 -10.62 -8.86 -1.06
C ILE A 145 -9.49 -9.67 -1.73
N ALA A 146 -8.93 -9.17 -2.83
CA ALA A 146 -7.81 -9.83 -3.51
C ALA A 146 -6.55 -9.88 -2.63
N LEU A 147 -6.27 -8.82 -1.86
CA LEU A 147 -5.19 -8.80 -0.88
C LEU A 147 -5.42 -9.83 0.22
N GLY A 148 -6.60 -9.82 0.84
CA GLY A 148 -6.97 -10.80 1.86
C GLY A 148 -6.90 -12.24 1.34
N GLY A 149 -7.38 -12.48 0.12
CA GLY A 149 -7.28 -13.78 -0.55
C GLY A 149 -5.83 -14.21 -0.82
N SER A 150 -4.94 -13.26 -1.14
CA SER A 150 -3.50 -13.55 -1.31
C SER A 150 -2.85 -13.94 0.03
N PHE A 151 -3.18 -13.26 1.13
CA PHE A 151 -2.72 -13.64 2.46
C PHE A 151 -3.28 -15.00 2.90
N ALA A 152 -4.57 -15.23 2.74
CA ALA A 152 -5.19 -16.53 3.05
C ALA A 152 -4.54 -17.65 2.23
N GLY A 153 -4.31 -17.43 0.94
CA GLY A 153 -3.60 -18.36 0.07
C GLY A 153 -2.17 -18.63 0.52
N TRP A 154 -1.48 -17.61 1.02
CA TRP A 154 -0.12 -17.75 1.55
C TRP A 154 -0.07 -18.60 2.83
N PHE A 155 -0.94 -18.33 3.80
CA PHE A 155 -1.04 -19.16 5.00
C PHE A 155 -1.46 -20.60 4.68
N PHE A 156 -2.40 -20.77 3.76
CA PHE A 156 -2.78 -22.11 3.27
C PHE A 156 -1.60 -22.84 2.62
N ALA A 157 -0.80 -22.15 1.81
CA ALA A 157 0.39 -22.72 1.17
C ALA A 157 1.45 -23.17 2.20
N ILE A 158 1.68 -22.37 3.25
CA ILE A 158 2.59 -22.72 4.36
C ILE A 158 2.08 -23.98 5.08
N HIS A 159 0.80 -23.98 5.47
CA HIS A 159 0.17 -25.12 6.15
C HIS A 159 0.19 -26.39 5.30
N TRP A 160 -0.14 -26.26 4.02
CA TRP A 160 -0.08 -27.37 3.07
C TRP A 160 1.35 -27.91 2.93
N SER A 161 2.35 -27.03 2.80
CA SER A 161 3.76 -27.42 2.73
C SER A 161 4.23 -28.16 3.98
N ALA A 162 3.78 -27.71 5.16
CA ALA A 162 4.09 -28.38 6.42
C ALA A 162 3.49 -29.78 6.47
N ASN A 163 2.22 -29.93 6.13
CA ASN A 163 1.57 -31.24 6.09
C ASN A 163 2.20 -32.18 5.06
N TYR A 164 2.62 -31.64 3.89
CA TYR A 164 3.21 -32.45 2.85
C TYR A 164 4.65 -32.92 3.18
N ALA A 165 5.48 -32.03 3.75
CA ALA A 165 6.89 -32.31 3.93
C ALA A 165 7.26 -32.82 5.33
N LEU A 166 6.44 -32.56 6.37
CA LEU A 166 6.77 -32.86 7.77
C LEU A 166 5.92 -33.96 8.39
N SER A 167 4.81 -34.40 7.77
CA SER A 167 3.91 -35.43 8.35
C SER A 167 4.36 -36.88 8.10
N GLY A 168 5.41 -37.10 7.36
CA GLY A 168 5.97 -38.44 7.08
C GLY A 168 6.80 -39.00 8.24
N ALA A 169 7.15 -40.27 8.17
CA ALA A 169 8.01 -40.96 9.14
C ALA A 169 9.43 -40.30 9.23
N GLU A 170 9.88 -39.72 8.15
CA GLU A 170 11.13 -38.93 8.07
C GLU A 170 10.78 -37.49 7.63
N PRO A 171 10.68 -36.51 8.56
CA PRO A 171 10.40 -35.12 8.23
C PRO A 171 11.49 -34.50 7.35
N ASN A 172 11.11 -33.98 6.18
CA ASN A 172 12.04 -33.37 5.25
C ASN A 172 11.99 -31.83 5.35
N LEU A 173 12.79 -31.26 6.24
CA LEU A 173 12.89 -29.82 6.45
C LEU A 173 13.37 -29.06 5.21
N VAL A 174 14.27 -29.64 4.41
CA VAL A 174 14.80 -29.01 3.19
C VAL A 174 13.67 -28.84 2.18
N LEU A 175 12.85 -29.90 1.98
CA LEU A 175 11.70 -29.84 1.09
C LEU A 175 10.66 -28.81 1.60
N TYR A 176 10.40 -28.78 2.91
CA TYR A 176 9.50 -27.81 3.53
C TYR A 176 9.97 -26.36 3.23
N CYS A 177 11.22 -26.03 3.52
CA CYS A 177 11.77 -24.71 3.26
C CYS A 177 11.71 -24.34 1.77
N ALA A 178 12.06 -25.27 0.88
CA ALA A 178 12.02 -25.06 -0.57
C ALA A 178 10.58 -24.74 -1.05
N LEU A 179 9.58 -25.52 -0.60
CA LEU A 179 8.18 -25.31 -0.95
C LEU A 179 7.67 -23.96 -0.42
N VAL A 180 7.95 -23.63 0.85
CA VAL A 180 7.54 -22.34 1.45
C VAL A 180 8.12 -21.16 0.69
N ILE A 181 9.42 -21.21 0.34
CA ILE A 181 10.07 -20.15 -0.42
C ILE A 181 9.46 -20.01 -1.83
N CYS A 182 9.34 -21.13 -2.57
CA CYS A 182 8.81 -21.12 -3.93
C CYS A 182 7.35 -20.62 -3.98
N LEU A 183 6.49 -21.13 -3.09
CA LEU A 183 5.09 -20.75 -3.05
C LEU A 183 4.92 -19.30 -2.57
N SER A 184 5.69 -18.85 -1.58
CA SER A 184 5.69 -17.46 -1.13
C SER A 184 6.09 -16.52 -2.25
N LEU A 185 7.15 -16.84 -3.01
CA LEU A 185 7.59 -16.05 -4.15
C LEU A 185 6.53 -16.02 -5.27
N GLY A 186 5.89 -17.16 -5.54
CA GLY A 186 4.81 -17.28 -6.52
C GLY A 186 3.61 -16.41 -6.15
N ILE A 187 3.14 -16.48 -4.90
CA ILE A 187 2.00 -15.68 -4.40
C ILE A 187 2.37 -14.19 -4.37
N PHE A 188 3.59 -13.84 -3.94
CA PHE A 188 4.07 -12.45 -3.98
C PHE A 188 4.09 -11.88 -5.40
N THR A 189 4.56 -12.68 -6.37
CA THR A 189 4.56 -12.28 -7.79
C THR A 189 3.14 -12.10 -8.31
N LEU A 190 2.25 -13.03 -7.99
CA LEU A 190 0.82 -12.91 -8.34
C LEU A 190 0.19 -11.64 -7.75
N TRP A 191 0.47 -11.36 -6.48
CA TRP A 191 0.00 -10.13 -5.83
C TRP A 191 0.57 -8.87 -6.49
N ALA A 192 1.84 -8.87 -6.88
CA ALA A 192 2.46 -7.75 -7.58
C ALA A 192 1.73 -7.44 -8.90
N LEU A 193 1.38 -8.48 -9.68
CA LEU A 193 0.60 -8.34 -10.91
C LEU A 193 -0.83 -7.83 -10.64
N LEU A 194 -1.52 -8.39 -9.64
CA LEU A 194 -2.86 -7.92 -9.24
C LEU A 194 -2.82 -6.47 -8.74
N SER A 195 -1.85 -6.13 -7.93
CA SER A 195 -1.66 -4.76 -7.41
C SER A 195 -1.45 -3.74 -8.54
N TRP A 196 -0.74 -4.13 -9.61
CA TRP A 196 -0.59 -3.36 -10.82
C TRP A 196 -1.95 -3.08 -11.48
N VAL A 197 -2.74 -4.14 -11.73
CA VAL A 197 -4.09 -4.03 -12.32
C VAL A 197 -4.97 -3.10 -11.51
N PHE A 198 -5.03 -3.29 -10.19
CA PHE A 198 -5.82 -2.45 -9.28
C PHE A 198 -5.30 -1.01 -9.11
N SER A 199 -4.07 -0.74 -9.49
CA SER A 199 -3.53 0.63 -9.49
C SER A 199 -3.99 1.42 -10.71
N ILE A 200 -4.15 0.76 -11.85
CA ILE A 200 -4.49 1.39 -13.15
C ILE A 200 -5.99 1.39 -13.41
N ALA A 201 -6.71 0.32 -13.06
CA ALA A 201 -8.13 0.19 -13.35
C ALA A 201 -8.99 1.37 -12.88
N PRO A 202 -8.80 1.96 -11.67
CA PRO A 202 -9.55 3.13 -11.24
C PRO A 202 -9.35 4.36 -12.13
N LEU A 203 -8.16 4.54 -12.69
CA LEU A 203 -7.86 5.64 -13.62
C LEU A 203 -8.55 5.43 -14.95
N LEU A 204 -8.57 4.19 -15.47
CA LEU A 204 -9.26 3.86 -16.72
C LEU A 204 -10.78 4.04 -16.62
N VAL A 205 -11.38 3.78 -15.46
CA VAL A 205 -12.81 4.06 -15.19
C VAL A 205 -13.11 5.54 -15.35
N LEU A 206 -12.23 6.42 -14.87
CA LEU A 206 -12.43 7.86 -14.93
C LEU A 206 -12.05 8.45 -16.30
N LEU A 207 -10.93 8.00 -16.89
CA LEU A 207 -10.38 8.55 -18.12
C LEU A 207 -11.11 8.05 -19.38
N GLU A 208 -11.39 6.73 -19.45
CA GLU A 208 -12.10 6.13 -20.60
C GLU A 208 -13.61 5.98 -20.38
N ASN A 209 -14.13 6.41 -19.25
CA ASN A 209 -15.55 6.28 -18.90
C ASN A 209 -16.09 4.84 -18.94
N ARG A 210 -15.22 3.84 -18.72
CA ARG A 210 -15.54 2.41 -18.82
C ARG A 210 -16.23 1.86 -17.58
N ARG A 211 -16.89 0.69 -17.77
CA ARG A 211 -17.38 -0.15 -16.67
C ARG A 211 -16.20 -0.84 -15.95
N VAL A 212 -16.39 -1.23 -14.70
CA VAL A 212 -15.35 -1.87 -13.87
C VAL A 212 -14.69 -3.07 -14.53
N ALA A 213 -15.48 -4.03 -15.02
CA ALA A 213 -14.94 -5.23 -15.69
C ALA A 213 -14.11 -4.89 -16.94
N GLY A 214 -14.59 -3.93 -17.75
CA GLY A 214 -13.87 -3.47 -18.94
C GLY A 214 -12.56 -2.76 -18.59
N SER A 215 -12.50 -2.02 -17.48
CA SER A 215 -11.28 -1.35 -17.02
C SER A 215 -10.24 -2.35 -16.48
N LEU A 216 -10.67 -3.40 -15.77
CA LEU A 216 -9.79 -4.48 -15.33
C LEU A 216 -9.17 -5.23 -16.51
N LEU A 217 -9.98 -5.66 -17.47
CA LEU A 217 -9.48 -6.33 -18.68
C LEU A 217 -8.56 -5.42 -19.51
N ARG A 218 -8.89 -4.13 -19.60
CA ARG A 218 -8.06 -3.15 -20.31
C ARG A 218 -6.73 -2.91 -19.63
N SER A 219 -6.68 -2.90 -18.30
CA SER A 219 -5.44 -2.73 -17.54
C SER A 219 -4.42 -3.86 -17.78
N LEU A 220 -4.89 -5.06 -18.13
CA LEU A 220 -4.05 -6.18 -18.54
C LEU A 220 -3.52 -6.05 -19.98
N ARG A 221 -4.20 -5.27 -20.85
CA ARG A 221 -3.91 -5.17 -22.30
C ARG A 221 -3.48 -3.77 -22.72
N LEU A 222 -2.69 -3.08 -21.92
CA LEU A 222 -2.28 -1.68 -22.21
C LEU A 222 -1.21 -1.55 -23.30
N GLY A 223 -0.59 -2.65 -23.72
CA GLY A 223 0.39 -2.66 -24.82
C GLY A 223 1.61 -1.76 -24.54
N SER A 224 1.93 -0.86 -25.46
CA SER A 224 3.08 0.06 -25.37
C SER A 224 3.04 1.03 -24.19
N LEU A 225 1.86 1.30 -23.61
CA LEU A 225 1.71 2.11 -22.40
C LEU A 225 2.24 1.40 -21.15
N THR A 226 2.21 0.06 -21.14
CA THR A 226 2.62 -0.72 -19.96
C THR A 226 4.05 -0.37 -19.53
N SER A 227 5.00 -0.28 -20.47
CA SER A 227 6.40 0.01 -20.17
C SER A 227 6.57 1.35 -19.45
N LYS A 228 5.93 2.42 -19.93
CA LYS A 228 6.01 3.75 -19.31
C LYS A 228 5.34 3.83 -17.94
N LEU A 229 4.20 3.18 -17.79
CA LEU A 229 3.49 3.13 -16.51
C LEU A 229 4.24 2.26 -15.48
N VAL A 230 4.90 1.19 -15.93
CA VAL A 230 5.80 0.37 -15.08
C VAL A 230 6.98 1.22 -14.61
N GLU A 231 7.60 1.99 -15.51
CA GLU A 231 8.70 2.88 -15.17
C GLU A 231 8.31 3.87 -14.05
N ILE A 232 7.17 4.56 -14.19
CA ILE A 232 6.67 5.47 -13.16
C ILE A 232 6.41 4.73 -11.84
N ASN A 233 5.81 3.56 -11.89
CA ASN A 233 5.49 2.78 -10.70
C ASN A 233 6.75 2.26 -10.01
N LEU A 234 7.76 1.85 -10.78
CA LEU A 234 9.05 1.38 -10.26
C LEU A 234 9.80 2.52 -9.57
N VAL A 235 9.91 3.69 -10.22
CA VAL A 235 10.57 4.86 -9.62
C VAL A 235 9.88 5.27 -8.34
N MET A 236 8.54 5.34 -8.33
CA MET A 236 7.78 5.66 -7.11
C MET A 236 7.88 4.57 -6.03
N GLY A 237 8.06 3.31 -6.43
CA GLY A 237 8.36 2.20 -5.52
C GLY A 237 9.70 2.36 -4.83
N ILE A 238 10.75 2.70 -5.59
CA ILE A 238 12.10 2.98 -5.06
C ILE A 238 12.08 4.16 -4.10
N VAL A 239 11.43 5.25 -4.46
CA VAL A 239 11.27 6.43 -3.58
C VAL A 239 10.55 6.05 -2.29
N LYS A 240 9.51 5.22 -2.37
CA LYS A 240 8.78 4.76 -1.18
C LYS A 240 9.64 3.89 -0.27
N LEU A 241 10.45 3.01 -0.86
CA LEU A 241 11.41 2.19 -0.11
C LEU A 241 12.46 3.09 0.58
N ALA A 242 13.00 4.07 -0.13
CA ALA A 242 13.95 5.03 0.43
C ALA A 242 13.35 5.83 1.61
N LEU A 243 12.07 6.24 1.51
CA LEU A 243 11.36 6.90 2.61
C LEU A 243 11.17 5.98 3.83
N ILE A 244 10.88 4.69 3.62
CA ILE A 244 10.78 3.72 4.72
C ILE A 244 12.13 3.58 5.42
N VAL A 245 13.21 3.37 4.66
CA VAL A 245 14.56 3.26 5.21
C VAL A 245 14.94 4.53 5.97
N LEU A 246 14.65 5.71 5.40
CA LEU A 246 14.90 6.99 6.06
C LEU A 246 14.13 7.13 7.37
N ALA A 247 12.85 6.76 7.39
CA ALA A 247 12.02 6.78 8.59
C ALA A 247 12.56 5.81 9.65
N MET A 248 13.01 4.61 9.25
CA MET A 248 13.64 3.65 10.18
C MET A 248 14.94 4.20 10.77
N VAL A 249 15.81 4.81 9.96
CA VAL A 249 17.04 5.44 10.43
C VAL A 249 16.75 6.55 11.42
N PHE A 250 15.83 7.47 11.10
CA PHE A 250 15.44 8.54 12.02
C PHE A 250 14.77 8.02 13.29
N SER A 251 13.98 6.97 13.20
CA SER A 251 13.36 6.35 14.38
C SER A 251 14.40 5.70 15.30
N ALA A 252 15.50 5.17 14.75
CA ALA A 252 16.59 4.56 15.49
C ALA A 252 17.61 5.58 16.03
N THR A 253 17.65 6.81 15.50
CA THR A 253 18.65 7.84 15.86
C THR A 253 18.72 8.15 17.37
N PRO A 254 17.61 8.18 18.15
CA PRO A 254 17.67 8.43 19.59
C PRO A 254 18.25 7.28 20.42
N LEU A 255 18.29 6.04 19.89
CA LEU A 255 18.72 4.87 20.67
C LEU A 255 20.12 4.98 21.31
N PRO A 256 21.14 5.55 20.63
CA PRO A 256 22.47 5.78 21.24
C PRO A 256 22.43 6.79 22.39
N PHE A 257 21.41 7.63 22.47
CA PHE A 257 21.23 8.72 23.45
C PHE A 257 20.09 8.43 24.44
N GLU A 258 19.72 7.18 24.62
CA GLU A 258 18.59 6.77 25.44
C GLU A 258 18.64 7.29 26.87
N SER A 259 19.85 7.46 27.42
CA SER A 259 20.07 8.08 28.74
C SER A 259 19.64 9.55 28.84
N VAL A 260 19.60 10.27 27.71
CA VAL A 260 19.30 11.71 27.62
C VAL A 260 17.88 11.96 27.09
N MET A 261 17.40 11.07 26.21
CA MET A 261 16.10 11.21 25.53
C MET A 261 15.12 10.13 25.97
N GLN A 262 14.76 10.10 27.26
CA GLN A 262 13.76 9.16 27.78
C GLN A 262 12.37 9.78 27.91
N GLY A 263 11.34 8.96 27.85
CA GLY A 263 9.95 9.37 28.08
C GLY A 263 9.37 10.29 27.01
N ALA A 264 8.77 11.40 27.41
CA ALA A 264 8.02 12.31 26.52
C ALA A 264 8.82 12.80 25.29
N PRO A 265 10.10 13.22 25.38
CA PRO A 265 10.88 13.64 24.22
C PRO A 265 11.03 12.57 23.17
N LEU A 266 11.21 11.31 23.55
CA LEU A 266 11.35 10.17 22.64
C LEU A 266 10.04 9.91 21.90
N TYR A 267 8.90 9.92 22.59
CA TYR A 267 7.60 9.76 21.97
C TYR A 267 7.26 10.90 21.00
N ILE A 268 7.62 12.15 21.35
CA ILE A 268 7.45 13.29 20.45
C ILE A 268 8.30 13.13 19.19
N TRP A 269 9.55 12.68 19.32
CA TRP A 269 10.43 12.41 18.19
C TRP A 269 9.81 11.35 17.24
N TRP A 270 9.37 10.22 17.77
CA TRP A 270 8.75 9.17 16.97
C TRP A 270 7.44 9.63 16.32
N ALA A 271 6.64 10.41 17.01
CA ALA A 271 5.44 11.01 16.44
C ALA A 271 5.78 11.95 15.26
N LEU A 272 6.81 12.79 15.43
CA LEU A 272 7.29 13.71 14.38
C LEU A 272 7.80 12.96 13.16
N VAL A 273 8.65 11.95 13.34
CA VAL A 273 9.17 11.09 12.25
C VAL A 273 8.01 10.39 11.52
N THR A 274 7.05 9.86 12.26
CA THR A 274 5.87 9.20 11.68
C THR A 274 5.02 10.17 10.86
N LEU A 275 4.75 11.37 11.38
CA LEU A 275 3.98 12.40 10.67
C LEU A 275 4.70 12.86 9.39
N LEU A 276 6.02 13.06 9.44
CA LEU A 276 6.81 13.43 8.27
C LEU A 276 6.79 12.30 7.21
N TYR A 277 6.94 11.06 7.65
CA TYR A 277 6.86 9.90 6.75
C TYR A 277 5.49 9.81 6.08
N LEU A 278 4.41 9.96 6.84
CA LEU A 278 3.05 9.90 6.30
C LEU A 278 2.79 11.04 5.31
N ALA A 279 3.19 12.27 5.63
CA ALA A 279 3.05 13.42 4.75
C ALA A 279 3.84 13.24 3.44
N ALA A 280 5.09 12.79 3.53
CA ALA A 280 5.91 12.50 2.36
C ALA A 280 5.31 11.35 1.52
N SER A 281 4.88 10.26 2.15
CA SER A 281 4.23 9.13 1.47
C SER A 281 2.97 9.56 0.72
N ASP A 282 2.15 10.44 1.31
CA ASP A 282 0.94 10.97 0.68
C ASP A 282 1.27 11.91 -0.48
N PHE A 283 2.29 12.75 -0.35
CA PHE A 283 2.78 13.58 -1.44
C PHE A 283 3.18 12.75 -2.66
N PHE A 284 4.00 11.72 -2.48
CA PHE A 284 4.41 10.84 -3.59
C PHE A 284 3.26 10.04 -4.16
N GLN A 285 2.26 9.70 -3.36
CA GLN A 285 1.03 9.06 -3.84
C GLN A 285 0.24 9.99 -4.78
N VAL A 286 0.07 11.27 -4.41
CA VAL A 286 -0.58 12.28 -5.25
C VAL A 286 0.24 12.49 -6.53
N ALA A 287 1.56 12.65 -6.42
CA ALA A 287 2.45 12.83 -7.56
C ALA A 287 2.32 11.66 -8.56
N ARG A 288 2.25 10.43 -8.08
CA ARG A 288 2.02 9.24 -8.92
C ARG A 288 0.70 9.32 -9.67
N LEU A 289 -0.39 9.68 -9.00
CA LEU A 289 -1.70 9.80 -9.64
C LEU A 289 -1.72 10.90 -10.71
N VAL A 290 -1.12 12.06 -10.41
CA VAL A 290 -0.98 13.17 -11.35
C VAL A 290 -0.14 12.77 -12.55
N ALA A 291 1.00 12.09 -12.33
CA ALA A 291 1.85 11.60 -13.41
C ALA A 291 1.09 10.68 -14.37
N PHE A 292 0.29 9.75 -13.84
CA PHE A 292 -0.52 8.84 -14.65
C PHE A 292 -1.56 9.59 -15.50
N VAL A 293 -2.26 10.58 -14.93
CA VAL A 293 -3.28 11.34 -15.65
C VAL A 293 -2.64 12.19 -16.75
N GLN A 294 -1.52 12.86 -16.47
CA GLN A 294 -0.79 13.66 -17.46
C GLN A 294 -0.27 12.80 -18.61
N PHE A 295 0.37 11.67 -18.27
CA PHE A 295 0.89 10.75 -19.27
C PHE A 295 -0.21 10.16 -20.16
N TRP A 296 -1.34 9.78 -19.56
CA TRP A 296 -2.49 9.28 -20.31
C TRP A 296 -3.04 10.31 -21.29
N ARG A 297 -3.13 11.57 -20.90
CA ARG A 297 -3.59 12.65 -21.80
C ARG A 297 -2.67 12.85 -22.99
N LEU A 298 -1.36 12.96 -22.73
CA LEU A 298 -0.37 13.10 -23.80
C LEU A 298 -0.43 11.93 -24.80
N TRP A 299 -0.62 10.71 -24.28
CA TRP A 299 -0.76 9.54 -25.14
C TRP A 299 -2.06 9.56 -25.96
N SER A 300 -3.18 9.95 -25.36
CA SER A 300 -4.47 10.04 -26.05
C SER A 300 -4.47 11.12 -27.14
N GLU A 301 -3.84 12.26 -26.89
CA GLU A 301 -3.66 13.33 -27.86
C GLU A 301 -2.77 12.91 -29.03
N ALA A 302 -1.66 12.24 -28.76
CA ALA A 302 -0.76 11.71 -29.79
C ALA A 302 -1.43 10.63 -30.67
N LYS A 303 -2.41 9.90 -30.13
CA LYS A 303 -3.17 8.91 -30.89
C LYS A 303 -4.23 9.54 -31.81
N VAL A 304 -4.82 10.66 -31.40
CA VAL A 304 -5.85 11.38 -32.16
C VAL A 304 -5.21 12.24 -33.28
N ASN A 305 -4.08 12.87 -32.98
CA ASN A 305 -3.30 13.69 -33.94
C ASN A 305 -1.91 13.08 -34.13
N PRO A 306 -1.75 12.04 -34.97
CA PRO A 306 -0.43 11.60 -35.36
C PRO A 306 0.25 12.73 -36.16
N SER A 307 1.15 13.45 -35.47
CA SER A 307 1.93 14.50 -36.17
C SER A 307 2.68 13.87 -37.32
N PRO A 308 2.69 14.51 -38.54
CA PRO A 308 3.26 13.95 -39.77
C PRO A 308 4.79 13.82 -39.78
N ILE A 309 5.47 13.97 -38.63
CA ILE A 309 6.94 14.04 -38.55
C ILE A 309 7.61 12.65 -38.47
N LEU A 310 6.85 11.54 -38.38
CA LEU A 310 7.43 10.20 -38.28
C LEU A 310 7.40 9.35 -39.56
N THR A 311 7.21 9.98 -40.71
CA THR A 311 7.29 9.30 -42.04
C THR A 311 8.59 9.54 -42.79
N ILE A 312 9.66 9.95 -42.13
CA ILE A 312 10.97 10.05 -42.81
C ILE A 312 11.90 9.03 -42.14
N SER A 313 12.27 8.07 -42.97
CA SER A 313 13.36 7.10 -42.91
C SER A 313 12.95 5.67 -42.58
N LYS A 314 12.63 4.95 -43.63
CA LYS A 314 13.06 3.56 -43.82
C LYS A 314 14.47 3.51 -44.33
#